data_2fed7c0c2f163b955b153a645cbadbc9
#
_entry.id   2fed7c0c2f163b955b153a645cbadbc9
#
_cell.length_a   1.000
_cell.length_b   1.000
_cell.length_c   1.000
_cell.angle_alpha   90.00
_cell.angle_beta   90.00
_cell.angle_gamma   90.00
#
_symmetry.space_group_name_H-M   'P 1'
#
loop_
_entity.id
_entity.type
_entity.pdbx_description
1 polymer ?
#
loop_
_entity_poly.entity_id
_entity_poly.type
_entity_poly.pdbx_seq_one_letter_code
_entity_poly.pdbx_strand_id
1 'polypeptide(L)'
;MTSKKVVSAKKLNNTNDKLSIIKEYQLNKSVLLSIYRNIYLSRKVDDAEISMKKQSKAFFQISGAGHEGILTAASMILKPKYDYFVPYYRDRALCLGLGVTAYEMLCQANGNIGDTASHGRQMPAHWGNVDLNIITKSSCTGTQFLQAVGIAEAGKYFAKLDK
;
A
#
# COMPACT_ATOMS: atom_id res chain seq x y z
N MET A 1 17.96 -16.40 18.75
CA MET A 1 16.76 -15.54 18.77
C MET A 1 17.12 -14.24 19.48
N THR A 2 17.50 -13.22 18.74
CA THR A 2 17.87 -11.91 19.30
C THR A 2 16.59 -11.10 19.51
N SER A 3 16.27 -10.83 20.77
CA SER A 3 15.16 -9.97 21.19
C SER A 3 15.32 -8.57 20.59
N LYS A 4 14.51 -8.24 19.58
CA LYS A 4 14.40 -6.87 19.07
C LYS A 4 13.67 -6.03 20.13
N LYS A 5 14.37 -5.12 20.78
CA LYS A 5 13.79 -4.11 21.67
C LYS A 5 12.71 -3.32 20.89
N VAL A 6 11.49 -3.38 21.40
CA VAL A 6 10.41 -2.48 20.95
C VAL A 6 10.82 -1.07 21.34
N VAL A 7 11.15 -0.25 20.34
CA VAL A 7 11.48 1.16 20.57
C VAL A 7 10.18 1.89 20.87
N SER A 8 10.02 2.34 22.11
CA SER A 8 8.98 3.29 22.51
C SER A 8 9.08 4.54 21.62
N ALA A 9 7.94 5.02 21.13
CA ALA A 9 7.86 6.21 20.27
C ALA A 9 8.33 7.47 21.03
N LYS A 10 9.64 7.65 21.14
CA LYS A 10 10.27 8.85 21.67
C LYS A 10 10.04 9.99 20.68
N LYS A 11 9.42 11.09 21.12
CA LYS A 11 9.35 12.33 20.32
C LYS A 11 10.77 12.74 19.94
N LEU A 12 11.12 12.62 18.65
CA LEU A 12 12.41 13.01 18.10
C LEU A 12 12.45 14.52 17.96
N ASN A 13 12.92 15.22 18.96
CA ASN A 13 12.90 16.68 19.00
C ASN A 13 14.19 17.33 18.46
N ASN A 14 15.25 16.53 18.15
CA ASN A 14 16.56 17.04 17.77
C ASN A 14 17.04 16.39 16.44
N THR A 15 17.75 17.16 15.62
CA THR A 15 18.37 16.70 14.37
C THR A 15 19.37 15.57 14.61
N ASN A 16 20.09 15.59 15.74
CA ASN A 16 21.04 14.56 16.13
C ASN A 16 20.36 13.21 16.40
N ASP A 17 19.17 13.20 17.00
CA ASP A 17 18.40 11.97 17.25
C ASP A 17 17.94 11.34 15.92
N LYS A 18 17.57 12.15 14.92
CA LYS A 18 17.19 11.68 13.60
C LYS A 18 18.37 11.05 12.86
N LEU A 19 19.55 11.66 12.94
CA LEU A 19 20.77 11.15 12.33
C LEU A 19 21.25 9.85 13.00
N SER A 20 21.09 9.70 14.32
CA SER A 20 21.43 8.48 15.02
C SER A 20 20.56 7.30 14.57
N ILE A 21 19.25 7.50 14.39
CA ILE A 21 18.33 6.49 13.89
C ILE A 21 18.67 6.07 12.45
N ILE A 22 18.96 7.02 11.57
CA ILE A 22 19.36 6.72 10.19
C ILE A 22 20.60 5.81 10.18
N LYS A 23 21.57 6.06 11.06
CA LYS A 23 22.78 5.22 11.19
C LYS A 23 22.48 3.86 11.82
N GLU A 24 21.69 3.82 12.89
CA GLU A 24 21.30 2.61 13.60
C GLU A 24 20.60 1.59 12.68
N TYR A 25 19.66 2.07 11.84
CA TYR A 25 18.90 1.23 10.90
C TYR A 25 19.54 1.14 9.51
N GLN A 26 20.75 1.65 9.33
CA GLN A 26 21.52 1.62 8.07
C GLN A 26 20.72 2.17 6.87
N LEU A 27 19.89 3.19 7.10
CA LEU A 27 19.10 3.82 6.07
C LEU A 27 20.00 4.70 5.19
N ASN A 28 20.31 4.26 4.00
CA ASN A 28 21.09 5.03 3.04
C ASN A 28 20.22 6.06 2.28
N LYS A 29 20.88 6.99 1.58
CA LYS A 29 20.21 8.06 0.83
C LYS A 29 19.21 7.54 -0.21
N SER A 30 19.51 6.43 -0.88
CA SER A 30 18.61 5.88 -1.92
C SER A 30 17.32 5.35 -1.32
N VAL A 31 17.40 4.67 -0.19
CA VAL A 31 16.22 4.18 0.57
C VAL A 31 15.37 5.34 1.05
N LEU A 32 15.99 6.36 1.64
CA LEU A 32 15.25 7.55 2.10
C LEU A 32 14.56 8.30 0.96
N LEU A 33 15.21 8.42 -0.19
CA LEU A 33 14.60 9.02 -1.38
C LEU A 33 13.47 8.17 -1.94
N SER A 34 13.58 6.85 -1.91
CA SER A 34 12.51 5.94 -2.33
C SER A 34 11.28 6.09 -1.43
N ILE A 35 11.48 6.11 -0.11
CA ILE A 35 10.41 6.35 0.87
C ILE A 35 9.73 7.69 0.61
N TYR A 36 10.52 8.75 0.48
CA TYR A 36 9.99 10.09 0.21
C TYR A 36 9.20 10.16 -1.10
N ARG A 37 9.73 9.56 -2.17
CA ARG A 37 9.05 9.50 -3.48
C ARG A 37 7.71 8.79 -3.40
N ASN A 38 7.65 7.66 -2.70
CA ASN A 38 6.40 6.91 -2.56
C ASN A 38 5.34 7.70 -1.78
N ILE A 39 5.73 8.33 -0.66
CA ILE A 39 4.86 9.20 0.13
C ILE A 39 4.36 10.37 -0.73
N TYR A 40 5.26 11.03 -1.43
CA TYR A 40 4.94 12.17 -2.28
C TYR A 40 4.04 11.78 -3.46
N LEU A 41 4.35 10.65 -4.12
CA LEU A 41 3.54 10.13 -5.22
C LEU A 41 2.12 9.78 -4.77
N SER A 42 1.97 9.11 -3.63
CA SER A 42 0.66 8.80 -3.06
C SER A 42 -0.19 10.07 -2.88
N ARG A 43 0.42 11.15 -2.35
CA ARG A 43 -0.26 12.43 -2.18
C ARG A 43 -0.60 13.08 -3.53
N LYS A 44 0.29 12.98 -4.52
CA LYS A 44 0.04 13.56 -5.85
C LYS A 44 -1.06 12.82 -6.63
N VAL A 45 -1.18 11.52 -6.45
CA VAL A 45 -2.31 10.76 -7.01
C VAL A 45 -3.62 11.17 -6.34
N ASP A 46 -3.65 11.36 -5.02
CA ASP A 46 -4.82 11.93 -4.32
C ASP A 46 -5.23 13.30 -4.89
N ASP A 47 -4.26 14.21 -5.04
CA ASP A 47 -4.49 15.55 -5.61
C ASP A 47 -5.07 15.46 -7.04
N ALA A 48 -4.55 14.53 -7.85
CA ALA A 48 -5.03 14.31 -9.21
C ALA A 48 -6.47 13.79 -9.23
N GLU A 49 -6.80 12.80 -8.40
CA GLU A 49 -8.17 12.28 -8.28
C GLU A 49 -9.17 13.33 -7.80
N ILE A 50 -8.79 14.18 -6.84
CA ILE A 50 -9.61 15.30 -6.38
C ILE A 50 -9.86 16.27 -7.53
N SER A 51 -8.82 16.56 -8.34
CA SER A 51 -8.95 17.40 -9.53
C SER A 51 -9.86 16.78 -10.58
N MET A 52 -9.72 15.48 -10.85
CA MET A 52 -10.57 14.73 -11.78
C MET A 52 -12.03 14.74 -11.33
N LYS A 53 -12.28 14.59 -10.03
CA LYS A 53 -13.64 14.68 -9.46
C LYS A 53 -14.27 16.05 -9.69
N LYS A 54 -13.51 17.14 -9.47
CA LYS A 54 -13.97 18.52 -9.77
C LYS A 54 -14.30 18.75 -11.25
N GLN A 55 -13.67 17.96 -12.14
CA GLN A 55 -13.90 18.00 -13.58
C GLN A 55 -14.97 16.99 -14.07
N SER A 56 -15.65 16.31 -13.15
CA SER A 56 -16.62 15.24 -13.43
C SER A 56 -16.01 14.06 -14.24
N LYS A 57 -14.69 13.86 -14.13
CA LYS A 57 -13.95 12.74 -14.74
C LYS A 57 -13.82 11.53 -13.82
N ALA A 58 -14.07 11.72 -12.53
CA ALA A 58 -14.14 10.67 -11.53
C ALA A 58 -15.34 10.95 -10.61
N PHE A 59 -16.14 9.92 -10.35
CA PHE A 59 -17.37 10.06 -9.55
C PHE A 59 -17.12 9.84 -8.06
N PHE A 60 -16.06 9.13 -7.73
CA PHE A 60 -15.74 8.73 -6.37
C PHE A 60 -14.25 8.90 -6.10
N GLN A 61 -13.88 9.33 -4.88
CA GLN A 61 -12.48 9.49 -4.49
C GLN A 61 -12.37 9.28 -2.97
N ILE A 62 -11.39 8.50 -2.55
CA ILE A 62 -11.03 8.31 -1.16
C ILE A 62 -9.55 8.65 -0.98
N SER A 63 -9.28 9.66 -0.15
CA SER A 63 -7.90 10.03 0.18
C SER A 63 -7.24 9.02 1.12
N GLY A 64 -5.98 8.70 0.83
CA GLY A 64 -5.07 8.00 1.73
C GLY A 64 -4.26 8.93 2.63
N ALA A 65 -4.58 10.22 2.65
CA ALA A 65 -3.84 11.24 3.38
C ALA A 65 -3.69 10.93 4.87
N GLY A 66 -2.45 11.01 5.36
CA GLY A 66 -2.08 10.68 6.75
C GLY A 66 -1.63 9.24 6.98
N HIS A 67 -1.85 8.34 6.02
CA HIS A 67 -1.48 6.93 6.11
C HIS A 67 -0.15 6.62 5.41
N GLU A 68 0.38 7.55 4.61
CA GLU A 68 1.48 7.29 3.67
C GLU A 68 2.75 6.76 4.33
N GLY A 69 3.09 7.29 5.52
CA GLY A 69 4.34 6.93 6.20
C GLY A 69 4.40 5.47 6.59
N ILE A 70 3.39 4.98 7.32
CA ILE A 70 3.33 3.59 7.80
C ILE A 70 3.17 2.60 6.62
N LEU A 71 2.36 2.95 5.63
CA LEU A 71 2.11 2.11 4.47
C LEU A 71 3.35 1.98 3.58
N THR A 72 4.10 3.07 3.40
CA THR A 72 5.38 3.03 2.69
C THR A 72 6.40 2.19 3.47
N ALA A 73 6.49 2.34 4.79
CA ALA A 73 7.38 1.53 5.61
C ALA A 73 7.04 0.02 5.49
N ALA A 74 5.75 -0.34 5.49
CA ALA A 74 5.31 -1.71 5.28
C ALA A 74 5.74 -2.24 3.90
N SER A 75 5.56 -1.45 2.83
CA SER A 75 5.93 -1.86 1.47
C SER A 75 7.42 -2.12 1.28
N MET A 76 8.29 -1.53 2.13
CA MET A 76 9.74 -1.76 2.07
C MET A 76 10.16 -3.12 2.64
N ILE A 77 9.30 -3.77 3.40
CA ILE A 77 9.60 -5.05 4.09
C ILE A 77 8.88 -6.21 3.40
N LEU A 78 7.66 -5.96 2.93
CA LEU A 78 6.79 -6.95 2.30
C LEU A 78 7.25 -7.23 0.86
N LYS A 79 7.05 -8.47 0.40
CA LYS A 79 7.57 -8.95 -0.89
C LYS A 79 6.42 -9.21 -1.87
N PRO A 80 6.21 -8.35 -2.88
CA PRO A 80 5.26 -8.61 -3.96
C PRO A 80 5.52 -9.97 -4.62
N LYS A 81 4.47 -10.64 -5.09
CA LYS A 81 4.50 -11.98 -5.70
C LYS A 81 4.83 -13.14 -4.76
N TYR A 82 5.27 -12.86 -3.53
CA TYR A 82 5.52 -13.85 -2.49
C TYR A 82 4.49 -13.74 -1.37
N ASP A 83 4.34 -12.55 -0.80
CA ASP A 83 3.30 -12.27 0.19
C ASP A 83 1.96 -12.02 -0.49
N TYR A 84 0.86 -12.28 0.22
CA TYR A 84 -0.50 -11.95 -0.19
C TYR A 84 -0.99 -10.72 0.55
N PHE A 85 -1.64 -9.82 -0.18
CA PHE A 85 -2.09 -8.54 0.35
C PHE A 85 -3.61 -8.42 0.22
N VAL A 86 -4.27 -8.03 1.30
CA VAL A 86 -5.70 -7.72 1.32
C VAL A 86 -5.84 -6.27 1.81
N PRO A 87 -5.52 -5.28 0.95
CA PRO A 87 -5.42 -3.89 1.37
C PRO A 87 -6.78 -3.28 1.66
N TYR A 88 -6.77 -2.23 2.47
CA TYR A 88 -7.88 -1.33 2.71
C TYR A 88 -7.91 -0.24 1.63
N TYR A 89 -9.04 0.41 1.41
CA TYR A 89 -9.16 1.44 0.36
C TYR A 89 -8.25 2.66 0.57
N ARG A 90 -7.78 2.93 1.79
CA ARG A 90 -6.80 4.00 2.07
C ARG A 90 -5.35 3.57 1.89
N ASP A 91 -5.09 2.31 1.55
CA ASP A 91 -3.75 1.73 1.48
C ASP A 91 -3.03 2.03 0.16
N ARG A 92 -3.32 3.18 -0.45
CA ARG A 92 -2.71 3.66 -1.69
C ARG A 92 -1.18 3.60 -1.67
N ALA A 93 -0.56 4.15 -0.61
CA ALA A 93 0.90 4.18 -0.51
C ALA A 93 1.52 2.78 -0.37
N LEU A 94 0.81 1.82 0.23
CA LEU A 94 1.22 0.42 0.23
C LEU A 94 1.20 -0.13 -1.20
N CYS A 95 0.09 0.00 -1.91
CA CYS A 95 -0.06 -0.52 -3.26
C CYS A 95 0.96 0.08 -4.24
N LEU A 96 1.24 1.39 -4.17
CA LEU A 96 2.30 2.04 -4.93
C LEU A 96 3.68 1.46 -4.60
N GLY A 97 3.98 1.27 -3.32
CA GLY A 97 5.24 0.69 -2.86
C GLY A 97 5.42 -0.78 -3.25
N LEU A 98 4.34 -1.54 -3.42
CA LEU A 98 4.32 -2.91 -3.92
C LEU A 98 4.47 -3.00 -5.45
N GLY A 99 4.28 -1.89 -6.19
CA GLY A 99 4.49 -1.84 -7.63
C GLY A 99 3.27 -1.50 -8.47
N VAL A 100 2.10 -1.26 -7.89
CA VAL A 100 0.95 -0.69 -8.61
C VAL A 100 1.32 0.73 -9.05
N THR A 101 1.08 1.07 -10.30
CA THR A 101 1.46 2.36 -10.86
C THR A 101 0.41 3.44 -10.60
N ALA A 102 0.84 4.70 -10.59
CA ALA A 102 -0.09 5.83 -10.54
C ALA A 102 -1.05 5.85 -11.74
N TYR A 103 -0.59 5.37 -12.91
CA TYR A 103 -1.42 5.24 -14.11
C TYR A 103 -2.60 4.27 -13.87
N GLU A 104 -2.33 3.07 -13.35
CA GLU A 104 -3.37 2.07 -13.05
C GLU A 104 -4.39 2.60 -12.03
N MET A 105 -3.92 3.31 -11.00
CA MET A 105 -4.79 3.93 -10.01
C MET A 105 -5.70 5.00 -10.61
N LEU A 106 -5.16 5.85 -11.48
CA LEU A 106 -5.95 6.88 -12.17
C LEU A 106 -6.90 6.27 -13.22
N CYS A 107 -6.52 5.15 -13.84
CA CYS A 107 -7.43 4.37 -14.70
C CYS A 107 -8.61 3.83 -13.89
N GLN A 108 -8.38 3.31 -12.69
CA GLN A 108 -9.46 2.87 -11.81
C GLN A 108 -10.36 4.03 -11.39
N ALA A 109 -9.79 5.17 -11.01
CA ALA A 109 -10.54 6.35 -10.62
C ALA A 109 -11.47 6.88 -11.73
N ASN A 110 -11.05 6.69 -12.99
CA ASN A 110 -11.75 7.14 -14.19
C ASN A 110 -12.60 6.04 -14.85
N GLY A 111 -12.64 4.83 -14.31
CA GLY A 111 -13.36 3.71 -14.91
C GLY A 111 -12.81 3.24 -16.25
N ASN A 112 -11.49 3.27 -16.42
CA ASN A 112 -10.81 2.95 -17.67
C ASN A 112 -10.30 1.49 -17.67
N ILE A 113 -10.18 0.91 -18.88
CA ILE A 113 -9.72 -0.47 -19.10
C ILE A 113 -8.28 -0.72 -18.57
N GLY A 114 -7.47 0.31 -18.39
CA GLY A 114 -6.14 0.22 -17.79
C GLY A 114 -6.12 -0.03 -16.28
N ASP A 115 -7.29 -0.13 -15.64
CA ASP A 115 -7.41 -0.58 -14.26
C ASP A 115 -7.12 -2.09 -14.14
N THR A 116 -6.07 -2.44 -13.45
CA THR A 116 -5.62 -3.84 -13.27
C THR A 116 -6.52 -4.65 -12.34
N ALA A 117 -7.32 -3.99 -11.48
CA ALA A 117 -8.22 -4.67 -10.56
C ALA A 117 -9.49 -5.18 -11.26
N SER A 118 -10.03 -4.43 -12.22
CA SER A 118 -11.36 -4.74 -12.75
C SER A 118 -11.62 -4.25 -14.17
N HIS A 119 -10.65 -3.66 -14.84
CA HIS A 119 -10.83 -3.00 -16.13
C HIS A 119 -11.92 -1.92 -16.09
N GLY A 120 -11.91 -1.10 -15.05
CA GLY A 120 -12.81 0.03 -14.86
C GLY A 120 -14.20 -0.30 -14.33
N ARG A 121 -14.45 -1.55 -13.89
CA ARG A 121 -15.76 -1.99 -13.39
C ARG A 121 -15.92 -1.90 -11.88
N GLN A 122 -14.81 -1.83 -11.14
CA GLN A 122 -14.79 -1.72 -9.68
C GLN A 122 -14.84 -0.25 -9.24
N MET A 123 -15.36 -0.01 -8.05
CA MET A 123 -15.31 1.29 -7.42
C MET A 123 -13.84 1.73 -7.21
N PRO A 124 -13.51 3.02 -7.42
CA PRO A 124 -12.16 3.54 -7.16
C PRO A 124 -11.64 3.23 -5.75
N ALA A 125 -10.34 3.08 -5.61
CA ALA A 125 -9.63 2.70 -4.38
C ALA A 125 -9.94 1.27 -3.87
N HIS A 126 -10.44 0.39 -4.72
CA HIS A 126 -10.58 -1.05 -4.46
C HIS A 126 -9.45 -1.80 -5.17
N TRP A 127 -8.28 -1.71 -4.57
CA TRP A 127 -7.02 -2.21 -5.14
C TRP A 127 -7.06 -3.70 -5.42
N GLY A 128 -6.56 -4.10 -6.55
CA GLY A 128 -6.40 -5.50 -6.95
C GLY A 128 -5.34 -5.60 -8.02
N ASN A 129 -4.46 -6.60 -7.93
CA ASN A 129 -3.45 -6.88 -8.94
C ASN A 129 -2.98 -8.33 -8.76
N VAL A 130 -3.30 -9.18 -9.72
CA VAL A 130 -3.01 -10.62 -9.66
C VAL A 130 -1.50 -10.86 -9.67
N ASP A 131 -0.74 -10.11 -10.47
CA ASP A 131 0.71 -10.29 -10.61
C ASP A 131 1.47 -9.92 -9.33
N LEU A 132 0.88 -9.10 -8.47
CA LEU A 132 1.46 -8.66 -7.20
C LEU A 132 0.85 -9.36 -5.98
N ASN A 133 -0.06 -10.33 -6.17
CA ASN A 133 -0.85 -10.98 -5.12
C ASN A 133 -1.68 -9.99 -4.28
N ILE A 134 -2.17 -8.92 -4.90
CA ILE A 134 -3.07 -7.97 -4.25
C ILE A 134 -4.51 -8.43 -4.51
N ILE A 135 -5.19 -8.86 -3.45
CA ILE A 135 -6.55 -9.38 -3.49
C ILE A 135 -7.54 -8.23 -3.31
N THR A 136 -8.48 -8.09 -4.24
CA THR A 136 -9.51 -7.07 -4.15
C THR A 136 -10.48 -7.38 -3.00
N LYS A 137 -10.64 -6.41 -2.10
CA LYS A 137 -11.61 -6.51 -1.02
C LYS A 137 -12.96 -5.89 -1.40
N SER A 138 -13.99 -6.17 -0.60
CA SER A 138 -15.27 -5.46 -0.67
C SER A 138 -15.19 -4.06 -0.04
N SER A 139 -16.19 -3.21 -0.27
CA SER A 139 -16.27 -1.86 0.31
C SER A 139 -16.47 -1.84 1.82
N CYS A 140 -17.02 -2.92 2.39
CA CYS A 140 -17.30 -3.00 3.82
C CYS A 140 -16.01 -2.98 4.65
N THR A 141 -15.99 -2.15 5.70
CA THR A 141 -14.87 -2.07 6.63
C THR A 141 -14.69 -3.39 7.39
N GLY A 142 -13.47 -3.92 7.40
CA GLY A 142 -13.13 -5.12 8.17
C GLY A 142 -13.24 -6.45 7.40
N THR A 143 -13.81 -6.49 6.20
CA THR A 143 -13.90 -7.74 5.41
C THR A 143 -12.55 -8.32 5.05
N GLN A 144 -11.52 -7.49 4.91
CA GLN A 144 -10.15 -7.93 4.63
C GLN A 144 -9.58 -8.88 5.69
N PHE A 145 -10.02 -8.79 6.93
CA PHE A 145 -9.52 -9.66 8.00
C PHE A 145 -9.89 -11.12 7.77
N LEU A 146 -11.13 -11.41 7.42
CA LEU A 146 -11.57 -12.79 7.12
C LEU A 146 -10.93 -13.32 5.85
N GLN A 147 -10.79 -12.49 4.81
CA GLN A 147 -10.08 -12.87 3.59
C GLN A 147 -8.62 -13.22 3.88
N ALA A 148 -7.91 -12.42 4.69
CA ALA A 148 -6.52 -12.68 5.04
C ALA A 148 -6.36 -13.99 5.83
N VAL A 149 -7.26 -14.28 6.77
CA VAL A 149 -7.27 -15.55 7.52
C VAL A 149 -7.50 -16.73 6.58
N GLY A 150 -8.50 -16.65 5.69
CA GLY A 150 -8.79 -17.71 4.72
C GLY A 150 -7.61 -17.98 3.77
N ILE A 151 -6.94 -16.95 3.28
CA ILE A 151 -5.74 -17.08 2.44
C ILE A 151 -4.61 -17.78 3.22
N ALA A 152 -4.36 -17.36 4.46
CA ALA A 152 -3.31 -17.97 5.29
C ALA A 152 -3.62 -19.45 5.61
N GLU A 153 -4.87 -19.79 5.85
CA GLU A 153 -5.32 -21.17 6.08
C GLU A 153 -5.17 -22.02 4.81
N ALA A 154 -5.63 -21.51 3.67
CA ALA A 154 -5.47 -22.19 2.38
C ALA A 154 -4.00 -22.45 2.06
N GLY A 155 -3.11 -21.47 2.28
CA GLY A 155 -1.68 -21.64 2.08
C GLY A 155 -1.09 -22.77 2.92
N LYS A 156 -1.50 -22.90 4.19
CA LYS A 156 -1.09 -24.03 5.05
C LYS A 156 -1.64 -25.38 4.58
N TYR A 157 -2.85 -25.38 4.02
CA TYR A 157 -3.48 -26.60 3.51
C TYR A 157 -2.73 -27.09 2.25
N PHE A 158 -2.50 -26.21 1.27
CA PHE A 158 -1.78 -26.56 0.04
C PHE A 158 -0.34 -26.97 0.30
N ALA A 159 0.36 -26.32 1.22
CA ALA A 159 1.71 -26.72 1.60
C ALA A 159 1.81 -28.13 2.21
N LYS A 160 0.70 -28.73 2.65
CA LYS A 160 0.64 -30.13 3.09
C LYS A 160 0.36 -31.10 1.95
N LEU A 161 -0.27 -30.66 0.88
CA LEU A 161 -0.58 -31.48 -0.29
C LEU A 161 0.65 -31.67 -1.20
N ASP A 162 1.56 -30.71 -1.19
CA ASP A 162 2.79 -30.73 -1.99
C ASP A 162 3.93 -31.54 -1.34
N LYS A 163 3.67 -32.28 -0.25
CA LYS A 163 4.59 -33.19 0.45
C LYS A 163 4.21 -34.64 0.23
#